data_6e62d9cf650a1d0c48cc767e49f608e4
#
_entry.id   6e62d9cf650a1d0c48cc767e49f608e4
#
_cell.length_a   1.000
_cell.length_b   1.000
_cell.length_c   1.000
_cell.angle_alpha   90.00
_cell.angle_beta   90.00
_cell.angle_gamma   90.00
#
_symmetry.space_group_name_H-M   'P 1'
#
loop_
_entity.id
_entity.type
_entity.pdbx_description
1 polymer ?
#
loop_
_entity_poly.entity_id
_entity_poly.type
_entity_poly.pdbx_seq_one_letter_code
_entity_poly.pdbx_strand_id
1 'polypeptide(L)'
;MHALAEDVLEASHNGIVSWERKSEVQPIILRGKDDYIKTKERWQIFKEYFKKRDIEYQEIMSVSGSILSKLITLIYLLDYCSIYKAALSNIDPTPISSIDYIKKRL
;
A
#
# COMPACT_ATOMS: atom_id res chain seq x y z
N MET A 1 12.40 -5.63 -2.56
CA MET A 1 11.32 -4.95 -1.83
C MET A 1 10.17 -5.93 -1.63
N HIS A 2 9.71 -6.07 -0.41
CA HIS A 2 8.51 -6.85 -0.10
C HIS A 2 7.38 -5.90 0.24
N ALA A 3 6.23 -6.11 -0.36
CA ALA A 3 5.01 -5.37 -0.05
C ALA A 3 3.83 -6.33 0.06
N LEU A 4 2.97 -6.12 1.04
CA LEU A 4 1.70 -6.80 1.19
C LEU A 4 0.60 -5.75 1.13
N ALA A 5 -0.51 -6.11 0.50
CA ALA A 5 -1.68 -5.24 0.44
C ALA A 5 -2.86 -5.88 1.15
N GLU A 6 -3.61 -5.08 1.85
CA GLU A 6 -4.77 -5.53 2.63
C GLU A 6 -5.85 -4.45 2.59
N ASP A 7 -7.11 -4.86 2.51
CA ASP A 7 -8.18 -3.88 2.60
C ASP A 7 -8.42 -3.43 4.05
N VAL A 8 -9.09 -2.30 4.22
CA VAL A 8 -9.29 -1.70 5.54
C VAL A 8 -10.15 -2.55 6.48
N LEU A 9 -11.06 -3.36 5.96
CA LEU A 9 -11.90 -4.22 6.78
C LEU A 9 -11.08 -5.35 7.39
N GLU A 10 -10.27 -6.02 6.59
CA GLU A 10 -9.37 -7.08 7.07
C GLU A 10 -8.28 -6.51 7.97
N ALA A 11 -7.66 -5.40 7.57
CA ALA A 11 -6.65 -4.73 8.37
C ALA A 11 -7.19 -4.34 9.76
N SER A 12 -8.43 -3.87 9.86
CA SER A 12 -9.04 -3.48 11.14
C SER A 12 -9.53 -4.68 11.97
N HIS A 13 -9.54 -5.87 11.42
CA HIS A 13 -9.97 -7.09 12.09
C HIS A 13 -8.79 -7.97 12.49
N ASN A 14 -8.05 -8.48 11.53
CA ASN A 14 -6.92 -9.37 11.76
C ASN A 14 -5.55 -8.71 11.54
N GLY A 15 -5.42 -7.92 10.50
CA GLY A 15 -4.13 -7.32 10.12
C GLY A 15 -3.51 -6.46 11.18
N ILE A 16 -4.34 -5.76 11.97
CA ILE A 16 -3.86 -4.88 13.05
C ILE A 16 -3.03 -5.63 14.10
N VAL A 17 -3.30 -6.91 14.31
CA VAL A 17 -2.58 -7.74 15.26
C VAL A 17 -1.09 -7.86 14.90
N SER A 18 -0.76 -7.86 13.62
CA SER A 18 0.63 -7.90 13.16
C SER A 18 1.44 -6.66 13.59
N TRP A 19 0.76 -5.56 13.88
CA TRP A 19 1.36 -4.30 14.31
C TRP A 19 1.51 -4.14 15.82
N GLU A 20 1.07 -5.12 16.60
CA GLU A 20 1.27 -5.15 18.05
C GLU A 20 2.74 -5.31 18.42
N ARG A 21 3.52 -5.91 17.52
CA ARG A 21 4.97 -6.05 17.66
C ARG A 21 5.67 -5.01 16.79
N LYS A 22 6.80 -4.50 17.28
CA LYS A 22 7.62 -3.57 16.51
C LYS A 22 8.07 -4.24 15.21
N SER A 23 7.80 -3.58 14.09
CA SER A 23 8.14 -4.05 12.76
C SER A 23 8.98 -2.99 12.03
N GLU A 24 9.88 -3.44 11.15
CA GLU A 24 10.62 -2.57 10.24
C GLU A 24 9.79 -2.18 8.99
N VAL A 25 8.62 -2.76 8.83
CA VAL A 25 7.72 -2.48 7.71
C VAL A 25 6.97 -1.17 7.97
N GLN A 26 7.00 -0.28 6.99
CA GLN A 26 6.28 0.98 7.06
C GLN A 26 4.90 0.84 6.41
N PRO A 27 3.82 1.20 7.11
CA PRO A 27 2.49 1.23 6.50
C PRO A 27 2.36 2.37 5.50
N ILE A 28 1.68 2.09 4.39
CA ILE A 28 1.24 3.09 3.43
C ILE A 28 -0.27 2.97 3.30
N ILE A 29 -0.98 4.01 3.70
CA ILE A 29 -2.45 4.08 3.64
C ILE A 29 -2.84 4.68 2.30
N LEU A 30 -3.56 3.92 1.48
CA LEU A 30 -4.11 4.39 0.22
C LEU A 30 -5.58 4.73 0.40
N ARG A 31 -5.93 5.99 0.17
CA ARG A 31 -7.29 6.49 0.41
C ARG A 31 -7.88 7.17 -0.81
N GLY A 32 -9.21 7.05 -0.93
CA GLY A 32 -10.00 7.88 -1.83
C GLY A 32 -10.55 9.11 -1.12
N LYS A 33 -10.59 10.24 -1.81
CA LYS A 33 -11.15 11.49 -1.28
C LYS A 33 -12.63 11.34 -0.90
N ASP A 34 -13.35 10.52 -1.68
CA ASP A 34 -14.78 10.30 -1.53
C ASP A 34 -15.11 8.93 -0.90
N ASP A 35 -14.21 8.39 -0.10
CA ASP A 35 -14.43 7.13 0.60
C ASP A 35 -15.69 7.19 1.47
N TYR A 36 -16.34 6.04 1.61
CA TYR A 36 -17.48 5.89 2.50
C TYR A 36 -17.13 6.33 3.93
N ILE A 37 -18.07 6.98 4.60
CA ILE A 37 -17.81 7.59 5.92
C ILE A 37 -17.24 6.59 6.94
N LYS A 38 -17.73 5.36 6.96
CA LYS A 38 -17.21 4.34 7.89
C LYS A 38 -15.79 3.89 7.55
N THR A 39 -15.41 3.94 6.29
CA THR A 39 -14.02 3.71 5.87
C THR A 39 -13.11 4.84 6.36
N LYS A 40 -13.57 6.08 6.24
CA LYS A 40 -12.84 7.25 6.77
C LYS A 40 -12.64 7.16 8.27
N GLU A 41 -13.69 6.79 9.01
CA GLU A 41 -13.62 6.60 10.47
C GLU A 41 -12.59 5.49 10.84
N ARG A 42 -12.60 4.36 10.13
CA ARG A 42 -11.63 3.29 10.34
C ARG A 42 -10.20 3.75 10.12
N TRP A 43 -9.95 4.47 9.05
CA TRP A 43 -8.62 5.01 8.79
C TRP A 43 -8.17 6.00 9.86
N GLN A 44 -9.09 6.80 10.38
CA GLN A 44 -8.78 7.72 11.47
C GLN A 44 -8.34 6.95 12.72
N ILE A 45 -9.05 5.90 13.07
CA ILE A 45 -8.71 5.03 14.20
C ILE A 45 -7.34 4.37 13.98
N PHE A 46 -7.04 3.91 12.76
CA PHE A 46 -5.73 3.36 12.42
C PHE A 46 -4.60 4.37 12.64
N LYS A 47 -4.79 5.58 12.17
CA LYS A 47 -3.79 6.65 12.34
C LYS A 47 -3.54 6.96 13.81
N GLU A 48 -4.59 6.99 14.61
CA GLU A 48 -4.48 7.16 16.06
C GLU A 48 -3.72 6.00 16.70
N TYR A 49 -4.02 4.77 16.30
CA TYR A 49 -3.30 3.60 16.80
C TYR A 49 -1.82 3.62 16.43
N PHE A 50 -1.49 3.90 15.17
CA PHE A 50 -0.10 4.00 14.74
C PHE A 50 0.65 5.10 15.50
N LYS A 51 0.02 6.24 15.69
CA LYS A 51 0.59 7.35 16.45
C LYS A 51 0.84 6.96 17.91
N LYS A 52 -0.13 6.29 18.53
CA LYS A 52 -0.02 5.80 19.92
C LYS A 52 1.11 4.76 20.08
N ARG A 53 1.35 3.96 19.05
CA ARG A 53 2.39 2.92 19.03
C ARG A 53 3.72 3.41 18.47
N ASP A 54 3.82 4.70 18.15
CA ASP A 54 5.02 5.31 17.56
C ASP A 54 5.43 4.63 16.23
N ILE A 55 4.44 4.30 15.42
CA ILE A 55 4.62 3.70 14.09
C ILE A 55 4.51 4.81 13.05
N GLU A 56 5.58 5.06 12.32
CA GLU A 56 5.55 5.97 11.18
C GLU A 56 4.77 5.36 10.02
N TYR A 57 3.92 6.16 9.39
CA TYR A 57 3.15 5.77 8.22
C TYR A 57 3.10 6.88 7.19
N GLN A 58 2.81 6.50 5.96
CA GLN A 58 2.52 7.44 4.87
C GLN A 58 1.05 7.34 4.49
N GLU A 59 0.48 8.44 4.06
CA GLU A 59 -0.90 8.50 3.58
C GLU A 59 -0.92 9.08 2.17
N ILE A 60 -1.53 8.37 1.24
CA ILE A 60 -1.66 8.77 -0.16
C ILE A 60 -3.14 8.92 -0.48
N MET A 61 -3.53 10.12 -0.89
CA MET A 61 -4.88 10.40 -1.36
C MET A 61 -4.94 10.26 -2.88
N SER A 62 -5.94 9.54 -3.37
CA SER A 62 -6.19 9.47 -4.81
C SER A 62 -6.67 10.83 -5.35
N VAL A 63 -6.54 11.02 -6.67
CA VAL A 63 -7.12 12.16 -7.36
C VAL A 63 -8.65 12.11 -7.30
N SER A 64 -9.29 13.26 -7.51
CA SER A 64 -10.73 13.33 -7.74
C SER A 64 -11.08 12.76 -9.11
N GLY A 65 -12.30 12.27 -9.27
CA GLY A 65 -12.79 11.73 -10.55
C GLY A 65 -13.45 10.36 -10.41
N SER A 66 -13.52 9.64 -11.51
CA SER A 66 -14.10 8.30 -11.53
C SER A 66 -13.27 7.28 -10.72
N ILE A 67 -13.89 6.18 -10.35
CA ILE A 67 -13.18 5.06 -9.66
C ILE A 67 -11.99 4.59 -10.49
N LEU A 68 -12.14 4.51 -11.81
CA LEU A 68 -11.08 4.09 -12.71
C LEU A 68 -9.89 5.07 -12.69
N SER A 69 -10.15 6.37 -12.73
CA SER A 69 -9.11 7.40 -12.63
C SER A 69 -8.35 7.32 -11.31
N LYS A 70 -9.08 7.10 -10.21
CA LYS A 70 -8.49 6.95 -8.87
C LYS A 70 -7.57 5.74 -8.78
N LEU A 71 -8.03 4.58 -9.27
CA LEU A 71 -7.25 3.35 -9.27
C LEU A 71 -6.00 3.45 -10.15
N ILE A 72 -6.15 3.91 -11.39
CA ILE A 72 -5.03 4.04 -12.33
C ILE A 72 -3.97 4.99 -11.80
N THR A 73 -4.38 6.12 -11.24
CA THR A 73 -3.43 7.08 -10.66
C THR A 73 -2.64 6.48 -9.51
N LEU A 74 -3.27 5.73 -8.62
CA LEU A 74 -2.58 5.04 -7.53
C LEU A 74 -1.63 3.95 -8.05
N ILE A 75 -2.04 3.18 -9.04
CA ILE A 75 -1.20 2.16 -9.68
C ILE A 75 0.05 2.80 -10.27
N TYR A 76 -0.08 3.87 -11.05
CA TYR A 76 1.05 4.59 -11.63
C TYR A 76 1.99 5.13 -10.55
N LEU A 77 1.45 5.74 -9.52
CA LEU A 77 2.26 6.28 -8.42
C LEU A 77 3.09 5.17 -7.76
N LEU A 78 2.48 4.03 -7.46
CA LEU A 78 3.17 2.89 -6.85
C LEU A 78 4.18 2.25 -7.79
N ASP A 79 3.88 2.17 -9.09
CA ASP A 79 4.81 1.68 -10.11
C ASP A 79 6.06 2.58 -10.18
N TYR A 80 5.89 3.89 -10.23
CA TYR A 80 7.01 4.82 -10.18
C TYR A 80 7.83 4.68 -8.89
N CYS A 81 7.18 4.52 -7.75
CA CYS A 81 7.86 4.29 -6.48
C CYS A 81 8.73 3.03 -6.53
N SER A 82 8.23 1.94 -7.11
CA SER A 82 8.98 0.70 -7.23
C SER A 82 10.19 0.83 -8.18
N ILE A 83 10.03 1.56 -9.29
CA ILE A 83 11.12 1.84 -10.23
C ILE A 83 12.21 2.70 -9.56
N TYR A 84 11.83 3.76 -8.86
CA TYR A 84 12.79 4.59 -8.11
C TYR A 84 13.51 3.80 -7.03
N LYS A 85 12.79 2.93 -6.33
CA LYS A 85 13.39 2.05 -5.32
C LYS A 85 14.42 1.11 -5.94
N ALA A 86 14.12 0.54 -7.10
CA ALA A 86 15.06 -0.30 -7.85
C ALA A 86 16.31 0.48 -8.25
N ALA A 87 16.15 1.70 -8.77
CA ALA A 87 17.25 2.58 -9.12
C ALA A 87 18.13 2.92 -7.92
N LEU A 88 17.53 3.28 -6.79
CA LEU A 88 18.26 3.60 -5.55
C LEU A 88 18.99 2.37 -4.98
N SER A 89 18.51 1.18 -5.24
CA SER A 89 19.12 -0.09 -4.80
C SER A 89 20.09 -0.69 -5.83
N ASN A 90 20.33 0.01 -6.96
CA ASN A 90 21.14 -0.48 -8.09
C ASN A 90 20.64 -1.83 -8.65
N ILE A 91 19.32 -2.03 -8.67
CA ILE A 91 18.67 -3.22 -9.20
C ILE A 91 17.97 -2.83 -10.49
N ASP A 92 18.18 -3.63 -11.57
CA ASP A 92 17.46 -3.47 -12.81
C ASP A 92 16.01 -3.98 -12.63
N PRO A 93 14.97 -3.14 -12.80
CA PRO A 93 13.58 -3.56 -12.64
C PRO A 93 13.03 -4.32 -13.86
N THR A 94 13.77 -4.36 -14.97
CA THR A 94 13.31 -4.96 -16.24
C THR A 94 13.16 -6.49 -16.19
N PRO A 95 14.09 -7.27 -15.59
CA PRO A 95 13.97 -8.72 -15.58
C PRO A 95 12.74 -9.21 -14.79
N ILE A 96 11.95 -10.04 -15.42
CA ILE A 96 10.75 -10.66 -14.87
C ILE A 96 10.82 -12.19 -14.96
N SER A 97 11.95 -12.76 -14.60
CA SER A 97 12.25 -14.18 -14.77
C SER A 97 11.22 -15.13 -14.15
N SER A 98 10.68 -14.77 -12.99
CA SER A 98 9.63 -15.56 -12.33
C SER A 98 8.32 -15.58 -13.14
N ILE A 99 7.95 -14.45 -13.71
CA ILE A 99 6.76 -14.34 -14.56
C ILE A 99 6.97 -15.12 -15.87
N ASP A 100 8.13 -14.98 -16.48
CA ASP A 100 8.48 -15.71 -17.71
C ASP A 100 8.52 -17.22 -17.47
N TYR A 101 9.00 -17.65 -16.32
CA TYR A 101 9.00 -19.05 -15.93
C TYR A 101 7.57 -19.62 -15.86
N ILE A 102 6.66 -18.88 -15.23
CA ILE A 102 5.25 -19.28 -15.12
C ILE A 102 4.57 -19.30 -16.49
N LYS A 103 4.73 -18.22 -17.28
CA LYS A 103 4.11 -18.09 -18.59
C LYS A 103 4.51 -19.19 -19.57
N LYS A 104 5.75 -19.66 -19.51
CA LYS A 104 6.24 -20.76 -20.37
C LYS A 104 5.58 -22.11 -20.06
N ARG A 105 4.90 -22.24 -18.92
CA ARG A 105 4.24 -23.47 -18.48
C ARG A 105 2.72 -23.41 -18.59
N LEU A 106 2.17 -22.26 -18.86
CA LEU A 106 0.74 -22.06 -19.15
C LEU A 106 0.44 -22.25 -20.63
#